data_b0e25c16d8ebffbed460cf04a2df3add
#
_entry.id   b0e25c16d8ebffbed460cf04a2df3add
#
_cell.length_a   1.000
_cell.length_b   1.000
_cell.length_c   1.000
_cell.angle_alpha   90.00
_cell.angle_beta   90.00
_cell.angle_gamma   90.00
#
_symmetry.space_group_name_H-M   'P 1'
#
loop_
_entity.id
_entity.type
_entity.pdbx_description
1 polymer ?
#
loop_
_entity_poly.entity_id
_entity_poly.type
_entity_poly.pdbx_seq_one_letter_code
_entity_poly.pdbx_strand_id
1 'polypeptide(L)'
;MSGAGAASRVRATAGVTTVWGRALHAELAKVVTLPTMWWSAAVAGTAAAVTMMSVLHGVLDGQGLGFEDVAPVWALAVQIGFVAAGVAAAGAEHSTAQGMTSLLVMPARGRLAVARLMVLTGTGLVASSVLVGASLAACPTTSTAALWAGGRTVVWMTAVLLLSAGLGAALRSVIGASAAAVVLVILAPQLAVFLGNAARWLPGQAAQIWLAADASRADVTSAGLTILAWTAAAQVAGIVRLVQADG
;
A
#
# COMPACT_ATOMS: atom_id res chain seq x y z
N MET A 1 -19.44 3.59 -49.34
CA MET A 1 -20.05 3.02 -48.10
C MET A 1 -19.06 2.84 -46.98
N SER A 2 -18.30 3.87 -46.56
CA SER A 2 -17.19 3.72 -45.53
C SER A 2 -17.36 4.58 -44.26
N GLY A 3 -18.43 5.37 -44.14
CA GLY A 3 -18.57 6.31 -42.97
C GLY A 3 -19.20 5.73 -41.70
N ALA A 4 -20.01 4.68 -41.82
CA ALA A 4 -20.75 4.13 -40.68
C ALA A 4 -19.86 3.37 -39.68
N GLY A 5 -18.78 2.76 -40.15
CA GLY A 5 -17.83 2.02 -39.28
C GLY A 5 -16.93 2.91 -38.41
N ALA A 6 -16.59 4.10 -38.90
CA ALA A 6 -15.78 5.05 -38.13
C ALA A 6 -16.61 5.71 -37.01
N ALA A 7 -17.83 6.09 -37.27
CA ALA A 7 -18.74 6.69 -36.27
C ALA A 7 -19.11 5.71 -35.15
N SER A 8 -19.25 4.41 -35.45
CA SER A 8 -19.51 3.38 -34.42
C SER A 8 -18.32 3.14 -33.52
N ARG A 9 -17.09 3.15 -34.05
CA ARG A 9 -15.86 3.02 -33.22
C ARG A 9 -15.64 4.22 -32.31
N VAL A 10 -15.88 5.45 -32.79
CA VAL A 10 -15.74 6.67 -31.98
C VAL A 10 -16.77 6.69 -30.86
N ARG A 11 -18.01 6.27 -31.08
CA ARG A 11 -19.02 6.15 -30.01
C ARG A 11 -18.68 5.06 -28.99
N ALA A 12 -18.14 3.93 -29.44
CA ALA A 12 -17.74 2.84 -28.57
C ALA A 12 -16.55 3.25 -27.65
N THR A 13 -15.56 3.96 -28.20
CA THR A 13 -14.42 4.47 -27.40
C THR A 13 -14.83 5.56 -26.42
N ALA A 14 -15.70 6.49 -26.82
CA ALA A 14 -16.24 7.52 -25.93
C ALA A 14 -17.06 6.91 -24.76
N GLY A 15 -17.83 5.85 -25.03
CA GLY A 15 -18.56 5.12 -23.97
C GLY A 15 -17.64 4.41 -22.98
N VAL A 16 -16.55 3.83 -23.44
CA VAL A 16 -15.57 3.13 -22.58
C VAL A 16 -14.83 4.11 -21.68
N THR A 17 -14.37 5.26 -22.19
CA THR A 17 -13.66 6.27 -21.40
C THR A 17 -14.53 6.86 -20.29
N THR A 18 -15.82 7.08 -20.55
CA THR A 18 -16.76 7.58 -19.53
C THR A 18 -17.05 6.56 -18.42
N VAL A 19 -17.04 5.26 -18.74
CA VAL A 19 -17.24 4.18 -17.74
C VAL A 19 -16.03 4.07 -16.82
N TRP A 20 -14.81 4.07 -17.36
CA TRP A 20 -13.58 4.05 -16.55
C TRP A 20 -13.45 5.30 -15.67
N GLY A 21 -13.72 6.48 -16.23
CA GLY A 21 -13.68 7.73 -15.46
C GLY A 21 -14.63 7.71 -14.27
N ARG A 22 -15.85 7.20 -14.44
CA ARG A 22 -16.83 7.05 -13.35
C ARG A 22 -16.38 6.05 -12.29
N ALA A 23 -15.79 4.91 -12.68
CA ALA A 23 -15.29 3.91 -11.75
C ALA A 23 -14.14 4.47 -10.89
N LEU A 24 -13.15 5.10 -11.52
CA LEU A 24 -12.02 5.73 -10.82
C LEU A 24 -12.48 6.85 -9.90
N HIS A 25 -13.40 7.71 -10.35
CA HIS A 25 -13.95 8.79 -9.53
C HIS A 25 -14.71 8.25 -8.31
N ALA A 26 -15.50 7.19 -8.48
CA ALA A 26 -16.21 6.56 -7.37
C ALA A 26 -15.26 5.95 -6.33
N GLU A 27 -14.19 5.26 -6.77
CA GLU A 27 -13.19 4.71 -5.86
C GLU A 27 -12.37 5.81 -5.17
N LEU A 28 -11.99 6.87 -5.88
CA LEU A 28 -11.30 8.02 -5.31
C LEU A 28 -12.18 8.75 -4.27
N ALA A 29 -13.46 8.93 -4.57
CA ALA A 29 -14.41 9.53 -3.63
C ALA A 29 -14.49 8.73 -2.32
N LYS A 30 -14.47 7.39 -2.36
CA LYS A 30 -14.41 6.54 -1.16
C LYS A 30 -13.18 6.86 -0.31
N VAL A 31 -11.99 6.92 -0.93
CA VAL A 31 -10.74 7.21 -0.22
C VAL A 31 -10.80 8.57 0.47
N VAL A 32 -11.34 9.59 -0.20
CA VAL A 32 -11.37 10.96 0.34
C VAL A 32 -12.47 11.14 1.40
N THR A 33 -13.60 10.44 1.28
CA THR A 33 -14.75 10.61 2.18
C THR A 33 -14.77 9.70 3.39
N LEU A 34 -13.99 8.60 3.40
CA LEU A 34 -13.93 7.67 4.53
C LEU A 34 -13.15 8.28 5.71
N PRO A 35 -13.79 8.49 6.89
CA PRO A 35 -13.09 9.04 8.07
C PRO A 35 -11.91 8.19 8.50
N THR A 36 -12.01 6.85 8.32
CA THR A 36 -10.93 5.91 8.66
C THR A 36 -9.65 6.15 7.87
N MET A 37 -9.74 6.67 6.64
CA MET A 37 -8.56 7.02 5.84
C MET A 37 -7.82 8.21 6.46
N TRP A 38 -8.56 9.23 6.93
CA TRP A 38 -7.96 10.38 7.59
C TRP A 38 -7.32 10.03 8.93
N TRP A 39 -7.97 9.16 9.72
CA TRP A 39 -7.36 8.64 10.95
C TRP A 39 -6.10 7.82 10.67
N SER A 40 -6.12 6.98 9.65
CA SER A 40 -4.94 6.22 9.23
C SER A 40 -3.80 7.12 8.77
N ALA A 41 -4.11 8.18 8.02
CA ALA A 41 -3.14 9.18 7.60
C ALA A 41 -2.57 9.96 8.80
N ALA A 42 -3.42 10.32 9.78
CA ALA A 42 -3.00 10.98 11.00
C ALA A 42 -2.04 10.08 11.82
N VAL A 43 -2.36 8.79 11.97
CA VAL A 43 -1.48 7.82 12.64
C VAL A 43 -0.14 7.71 11.93
N ALA A 44 -0.14 7.56 10.60
CA ALA A 44 1.09 7.49 9.82
C ALA A 44 1.92 8.77 9.92
N GLY A 45 1.27 9.94 9.82
CA GLY A 45 1.92 11.25 9.93
C GLY A 45 2.52 11.49 11.32
N THR A 46 1.77 11.14 12.38
CA THR A 46 2.28 11.24 13.75
C THR A 46 3.47 10.32 13.98
N ALA A 47 3.39 9.07 13.51
CA ALA A 47 4.51 8.12 13.61
C ALA A 47 5.76 8.63 12.86
N ALA A 48 5.58 9.18 11.66
CA ALA A 48 6.66 9.79 10.89
C ALA A 48 7.29 10.98 11.64
N ALA A 49 6.46 11.87 12.17
CA ALA A 49 6.93 13.05 12.91
C ALA A 49 7.69 12.66 14.19
N VAL A 50 7.16 11.70 14.97
CA VAL A 50 7.82 11.23 16.19
C VAL A 50 9.18 10.59 15.88
N THR A 51 9.25 9.75 14.84
CA THR A 51 10.51 9.12 14.45
C THR A 51 11.51 10.17 13.98
N MET A 52 11.09 11.16 13.17
CA MET A 52 11.97 12.23 12.71
C MET A 52 12.43 13.15 13.86
N MET A 53 11.58 13.39 14.83
CA MET A 53 11.99 14.15 16.04
C MET A 53 13.10 13.43 16.81
N SER A 54 13.01 12.10 16.95
CA SER A 54 14.06 11.29 17.59
C SER A 54 15.37 11.35 16.82
N VAL A 55 15.30 11.30 15.47
CA VAL A 55 16.49 11.47 14.61
C VAL A 55 17.12 12.84 14.80
N LEU A 56 16.31 13.89 14.80
CA LEU A 56 16.79 15.26 14.97
C LEU A 56 17.49 15.44 16.32
N HIS A 57 16.98 14.87 17.41
CA HIS A 57 17.66 14.87 18.71
C HIS A 57 19.02 14.16 18.63
N GLY A 58 19.09 12.97 18.01
CA GLY A 58 20.35 12.26 17.81
C GLY A 58 21.38 13.07 17.00
N VAL A 59 20.94 13.81 16.00
CA VAL A 59 21.81 14.72 15.21
C VAL A 59 22.32 15.89 16.07
N LEU A 60 21.47 16.46 16.93
CA LEU A 60 21.88 17.51 17.86
C LEU A 60 22.91 17.01 18.89
N ASP A 61 22.85 15.72 19.24
CA ASP A 61 23.83 15.03 20.09
C ASP A 61 25.10 14.60 19.31
N GLY A 62 25.28 15.04 18.07
CA GLY A 62 26.47 14.81 17.25
C GLY A 62 26.48 13.50 16.46
N GLN A 63 25.36 12.78 16.39
CA GLN A 63 25.23 11.60 15.52
C GLN A 63 24.93 12.06 14.09
N GLY A 64 25.78 11.69 13.14
CA GLY A 64 25.62 12.02 11.72
C GLY A 64 24.59 11.14 11.00
N LEU A 65 23.39 10.98 11.57
CA LEU A 65 22.35 10.10 11.03
C LEU A 65 21.68 10.69 9.78
N GLY A 66 21.63 9.91 8.71
CA GLY A 66 20.84 10.18 7.51
C GLY A 66 19.51 9.43 7.49
N PHE A 67 18.65 9.74 6.53
CA PHE A 67 17.38 9.01 6.37
C PHE A 67 17.61 7.52 6.08
N GLU A 68 18.68 7.20 5.34
CA GLU A 68 19.09 5.83 5.03
C GLU A 68 19.35 4.95 6.27
N ASP A 69 19.83 5.54 7.36
CA ASP A 69 20.13 4.82 8.61
C ASP A 69 18.85 4.50 9.40
N VAL A 70 17.84 5.35 9.28
CA VAL A 70 16.60 5.27 10.08
C VAL A 70 15.41 4.74 9.29
N ALA A 71 15.52 4.59 7.98
CA ALA A 71 14.43 4.15 7.11
C ALA A 71 13.75 2.84 7.57
N PRO A 72 14.46 1.80 8.06
CA PRO A 72 13.81 0.59 8.55
C PRO A 72 12.93 0.83 9.79
N VAL A 73 13.42 1.64 10.76
CA VAL A 73 12.68 1.96 11.99
C VAL A 73 11.51 2.90 11.68
N TRP A 74 11.75 3.90 10.83
CA TRP A 74 10.73 4.82 10.35
C TRP A 74 9.59 4.04 9.65
N ALA A 75 9.96 3.13 8.76
CA ALA A 75 9.01 2.29 8.05
C ALA A 75 8.19 1.42 8.99
N LEU A 76 8.83 0.81 10.01
CA LEU A 76 8.16 -0.01 11.01
C LEU A 76 7.09 0.77 11.80
N ALA A 77 7.35 2.03 12.12
CA ALA A 77 6.40 2.89 12.83
C ALA A 77 5.25 3.35 11.91
N VAL A 78 5.58 3.85 10.71
CA VAL A 78 4.62 4.47 9.80
C VAL A 78 3.69 3.45 9.13
N GLN A 79 4.15 2.23 8.88
CA GLN A 79 3.35 1.18 8.22
C GLN A 79 2.06 0.82 8.96
N ILE A 80 1.94 1.10 10.27
CA ILE A 80 0.71 0.89 11.05
C ILE A 80 -0.47 1.64 10.42
N GLY A 81 -0.25 2.91 10.03
CA GLY A 81 -1.26 3.71 9.35
C GLY A 81 -1.61 3.14 7.97
N PHE A 82 -0.63 2.66 7.21
CA PHE A 82 -0.87 2.05 5.89
C PHE A 82 -1.61 0.71 5.99
N VAL A 83 -1.32 -0.11 7.01
CA VAL A 83 -2.09 -1.32 7.33
C VAL A 83 -3.54 -0.96 7.62
N ALA A 84 -3.77 0.01 8.51
CA ALA A 84 -5.11 0.45 8.88
C ALA A 84 -5.88 0.98 7.66
N ALA A 85 -5.25 1.80 6.82
CA ALA A 85 -5.85 2.32 5.60
C ALA A 85 -6.23 1.21 4.61
N GLY A 86 -5.35 0.24 4.39
CA GLY A 86 -5.61 -0.89 3.49
C GLY A 86 -6.78 -1.75 3.95
N VAL A 87 -6.80 -2.11 5.25
CA VAL A 87 -7.91 -2.89 5.84
C VAL A 87 -9.22 -2.10 5.80
N ALA A 88 -9.19 -0.79 6.10
CA ALA A 88 -10.36 0.08 6.05
C ALA A 88 -10.94 0.19 4.64
N ALA A 89 -10.08 0.32 3.62
CA ALA A 89 -10.50 0.32 2.23
C ALA A 89 -11.25 -0.94 1.81
N ALA A 90 -10.85 -2.11 2.35
CA ALA A 90 -11.53 -3.36 2.12
C ALA A 90 -12.80 -3.50 2.97
N GLY A 91 -12.74 -3.07 4.25
CA GLY A 91 -13.84 -3.20 5.21
C GLY A 91 -15.07 -2.38 4.83
N ALA A 92 -14.89 -1.22 4.23
CA ALA A 92 -15.98 -0.35 3.78
C ALA A 92 -16.95 -1.06 2.80
N GLU A 93 -16.48 -2.03 2.04
CA GLU A 93 -17.32 -2.79 1.10
C GLU A 93 -18.18 -3.87 1.80
N HIS A 94 -17.74 -4.35 2.95
CA HIS A 94 -18.43 -5.43 3.66
C HIS A 94 -19.42 -4.91 4.74
N SER A 95 -19.18 -3.71 5.26
CA SER A 95 -19.98 -3.12 6.33
C SER A 95 -21.20 -2.33 5.85
N THR A 96 -21.23 -1.95 4.59
CA THR A 96 -22.32 -1.18 3.99
C THR A 96 -22.90 -1.96 2.79
N ALA A 97 -24.24 -1.91 2.60
CA ALA A 97 -24.89 -2.44 1.41
C ALA A 97 -24.41 -1.79 0.08
N GLN A 98 -23.36 -0.97 0.14
CA GLN A 98 -22.71 -0.34 -1.02
C GLN A 98 -22.11 -1.37 -1.99
N GLY A 99 -21.71 -2.55 -1.50
CA GLY A 99 -21.31 -3.65 -2.38
C GLY A 99 -22.42 -4.06 -3.36
N MET A 100 -23.68 -4.13 -2.88
CA MET A 100 -24.82 -4.44 -3.76
C MET A 100 -25.14 -3.31 -4.75
N THR A 101 -25.11 -2.06 -4.32
CA THR A 101 -25.38 -0.91 -5.20
C THR A 101 -24.30 -0.73 -6.27
N SER A 102 -23.03 -0.99 -5.94
CA SER A 102 -21.94 -0.95 -6.93
C SER A 102 -22.07 -2.05 -8.00
N LEU A 103 -22.58 -3.23 -7.63
CA LEU A 103 -22.80 -4.36 -8.53
C LEU A 103 -23.99 -4.15 -9.47
N LEU A 104 -25.05 -3.46 -9.00
CA LEU A 104 -26.19 -3.10 -9.84
C LEU A 104 -25.86 -2.04 -10.90
N VAL A 105 -24.89 -1.18 -10.62
CA VAL A 105 -24.48 -0.09 -11.53
C VAL A 105 -23.40 -0.54 -12.53
N MET A 106 -22.58 -1.56 -12.19
CA MET A 106 -21.51 -2.04 -13.05
C MET A 106 -21.41 -3.59 -13.07
N PRO A 107 -21.95 -4.25 -14.13
CA PRO A 107 -21.87 -5.71 -14.23
C PRO A 107 -20.45 -6.25 -14.49
N ALA A 108 -19.46 -5.41 -14.76
CA ALA A 108 -18.09 -5.81 -15.06
C ALA A 108 -17.20 -5.73 -13.81
N ARG A 109 -17.29 -6.73 -12.92
CA ARG A 109 -16.53 -6.85 -11.66
C ARG A 109 -15.02 -6.71 -11.81
N GLY A 110 -14.46 -7.25 -12.91
CA GLY A 110 -13.04 -7.10 -13.18
C GLY A 110 -12.60 -5.64 -13.36
N ARG A 111 -13.42 -4.79 -13.95
CA ARG A 111 -13.13 -3.36 -14.11
C ARG A 111 -13.13 -2.63 -12.77
N LEU A 112 -14.06 -2.97 -11.88
CA LEU A 112 -14.11 -2.40 -10.54
C LEU A 112 -12.86 -2.77 -9.74
N ALA A 113 -12.44 -4.05 -9.79
CA ALA A 113 -11.23 -4.52 -9.12
C ALA A 113 -9.97 -3.79 -9.62
N VAL A 114 -9.86 -3.59 -10.95
CA VAL A 114 -8.73 -2.85 -11.53
C VAL A 114 -8.78 -1.37 -11.16
N ALA A 115 -9.95 -0.72 -11.22
CA ALA A 115 -10.09 0.69 -10.82
C ALA A 115 -9.70 0.88 -9.35
N ARG A 116 -10.13 -0.02 -8.46
CA ARG A 116 -9.75 -0.02 -7.05
C ARG A 116 -8.23 -0.18 -6.87
N LEU A 117 -7.63 -1.15 -7.55
CA LEU A 117 -6.18 -1.37 -7.51
C LEU A 117 -5.41 -0.11 -7.94
N MET A 118 -5.84 0.53 -9.02
CA MET A 118 -5.23 1.78 -9.52
C MET A 118 -5.35 2.91 -8.49
N VAL A 119 -6.53 3.11 -7.89
CA VAL A 119 -6.76 4.18 -6.91
C VAL A 119 -5.95 3.91 -5.64
N LEU A 120 -5.94 2.68 -5.12
CA LEU A 120 -5.15 2.34 -3.93
C LEU A 120 -3.65 2.47 -4.19
N THR A 121 -3.17 2.04 -5.36
CA THR A 121 -1.76 2.23 -5.75
C THR A 121 -1.41 3.72 -5.83
N GLY A 122 -2.23 4.52 -6.50
CA GLY A 122 -2.03 5.97 -6.58
C GLY A 122 -2.05 6.64 -5.21
N THR A 123 -3.01 6.27 -4.36
CA THR A 123 -3.10 6.79 -2.97
C THR A 123 -1.87 6.39 -2.16
N GLY A 124 -1.45 5.14 -2.24
CA GLY A 124 -0.25 4.65 -1.56
C GLY A 124 1.01 5.40 -2.01
N LEU A 125 1.20 5.56 -3.31
CA LEU A 125 2.33 6.29 -3.88
C LEU A 125 2.34 7.76 -3.42
N VAL A 126 1.21 8.46 -3.52
CA VAL A 126 1.12 9.88 -3.13
C VAL A 126 1.34 10.04 -1.64
N ALA A 127 0.61 9.29 -0.80
CA ALA A 127 0.72 9.42 0.65
C ALA A 127 2.13 9.09 1.15
N SER A 128 2.72 8.00 0.68
CA SER A 128 4.09 7.63 1.07
C SER A 128 5.14 8.62 0.55
N SER A 129 4.99 9.12 -0.69
CA SER A 129 5.90 10.13 -1.23
C SER A 129 5.86 11.44 -0.44
N VAL A 130 4.67 11.87 0.00
CA VAL A 130 4.53 13.06 0.84
C VAL A 130 5.22 12.86 2.19
N LEU A 131 4.98 11.73 2.87
CA LEU A 131 5.58 11.45 4.17
C LEU A 131 7.10 11.28 4.09
N VAL A 132 7.60 10.53 3.10
CA VAL A 132 9.04 10.34 2.87
C VAL A 132 9.70 11.66 2.46
N GLY A 133 9.07 12.41 1.56
CA GLY A 133 9.57 13.72 1.13
C GLY A 133 9.68 14.72 2.28
N ALA A 134 8.66 14.78 3.15
CA ALA A 134 8.70 15.60 4.36
C ALA A 134 9.81 15.14 5.33
N SER A 135 10.01 13.83 5.48
CA SER A 135 11.07 13.26 6.33
C SER A 135 12.47 13.55 5.76
N LEU A 136 12.66 13.42 4.45
CA LEU A 136 13.91 13.79 3.80
C LEU A 136 14.22 15.30 3.92
N ALA A 137 13.19 16.15 3.79
CA ALA A 137 13.35 17.59 3.97
C ALA A 137 13.68 17.98 5.42
N ALA A 138 13.31 17.16 6.39
CA ALA A 138 13.66 17.38 7.80
C ALA A 138 15.09 16.89 8.15
N CYS A 139 15.72 16.06 7.31
CA CYS A 139 17.09 15.61 7.52
C CYS A 139 18.09 16.73 7.14
N PRO A 140 19.13 16.95 7.95
CA PRO A 140 20.11 18.02 7.72
C PRO A 140 20.97 17.76 6.46
N THR A 141 21.12 16.51 6.07
CA THR A 141 21.90 16.11 4.89
C THR A 141 21.06 15.19 4.00
N THR A 142 21.00 15.50 2.71
CA THR A 142 20.33 14.65 1.71
C THR A 142 21.41 14.03 0.82
N SER A 143 21.72 12.77 1.08
CA SER A 143 22.64 11.96 0.28
C SER A 143 21.91 11.25 -0.86
N THR A 144 22.67 10.79 -1.86
CA THR A 144 22.10 9.89 -2.89
C THR A 144 21.56 8.60 -2.26
N ALA A 145 22.20 8.10 -1.19
CA ALA A 145 21.75 6.94 -0.43
C ALA A 145 20.40 7.20 0.23
N ALA A 146 20.20 8.38 0.84
CA ALA A 146 18.92 8.81 1.42
C ALA A 146 17.79 8.83 0.39
N LEU A 147 18.05 9.33 -0.83
CA LEU A 147 17.06 9.33 -1.90
C LEU A 147 16.69 7.91 -2.34
N TRP A 148 17.66 7.00 -2.46
CA TRP A 148 17.39 5.60 -2.76
C TRP A 148 16.63 4.90 -1.65
N ALA A 149 16.98 5.13 -0.39
CA ALA A 149 16.24 4.63 0.77
C ALA A 149 14.80 5.16 0.76
N GLY A 150 14.62 6.46 0.48
CA GLY A 150 13.31 7.07 0.33
C GLY A 150 12.46 6.40 -0.76
N GLY A 151 13.02 6.18 -1.94
CA GLY A 151 12.34 5.50 -3.03
C GLY A 151 11.92 4.07 -2.66
N ARG A 152 12.82 3.31 -2.01
CA ARG A 152 12.50 1.96 -1.50
C ARG A 152 11.39 1.99 -0.45
N THR A 153 11.41 2.98 0.43
CA THR A 153 10.38 3.17 1.46
C THR A 153 9.01 3.48 0.84
N VAL A 154 8.94 4.33 -0.19
CA VAL A 154 7.70 4.61 -0.94
C VAL A 154 7.10 3.32 -1.53
N VAL A 155 7.93 2.50 -2.17
CA VAL A 155 7.50 1.22 -2.74
C VAL A 155 6.97 0.29 -1.64
N TRP A 156 7.68 0.17 -0.52
CA TRP A 156 7.25 -0.66 0.61
C TRP A 156 5.93 -0.21 1.21
N MET A 157 5.76 1.09 1.50
CA MET A 157 4.51 1.62 2.07
C MET A 157 3.31 1.37 1.15
N THR A 158 3.51 1.54 -0.16
CA THR A 158 2.49 1.23 -1.16
C THR A 158 2.15 -0.26 -1.17
N ALA A 159 3.16 -1.13 -1.07
CA ALA A 159 2.97 -2.57 -0.98
C ALA A 159 2.20 -2.97 0.30
N VAL A 160 2.50 -2.37 1.45
CA VAL A 160 1.77 -2.58 2.71
C VAL A 160 0.30 -2.24 2.58
N LEU A 161 -0.02 -1.07 1.99
CA LEU A 161 -1.41 -0.66 1.73
C LEU A 161 -2.14 -1.69 0.88
N LEU A 162 -1.53 -2.10 -0.23
CA LEU A 162 -2.11 -3.07 -1.15
C LEU A 162 -2.24 -4.45 -0.51
N LEU A 163 -1.21 -4.95 0.17
CA LEU A 163 -1.22 -6.23 0.86
C LEU A 163 -2.39 -6.28 1.87
N SER A 164 -2.51 -5.24 2.69
CA SER A 164 -3.55 -5.14 3.72
C SER A 164 -4.96 -5.04 3.12
N ALA A 165 -5.11 -4.30 2.01
CA ALA A 165 -6.37 -4.23 1.27
C ALA A 165 -6.73 -5.56 0.62
N GLY A 166 -5.75 -6.29 0.06
CA GLY A 166 -5.95 -7.63 -0.49
C GLY A 166 -6.37 -8.64 0.57
N LEU A 167 -5.70 -8.63 1.74
CA LEU A 167 -6.07 -9.47 2.89
C LEU A 167 -7.49 -9.14 3.37
N GLY A 168 -7.86 -7.87 3.44
CA GLY A 168 -9.21 -7.44 3.81
C GLY A 168 -10.28 -7.98 2.86
N ALA A 169 -10.02 -7.91 1.56
CA ALA A 169 -10.93 -8.45 0.55
C ALA A 169 -11.01 -9.98 0.59
N ALA A 170 -9.88 -10.67 0.84
CA ALA A 170 -9.83 -12.13 0.88
C ALA A 170 -10.51 -12.72 2.11
N LEU A 171 -10.26 -12.13 3.30
CA LEU A 171 -10.74 -12.66 4.58
C LEU A 171 -12.17 -12.21 4.93
N ARG A 172 -12.68 -11.16 4.28
CA ARG A 172 -14.01 -10.56 4.53
C ARG A 172 -14.27 -10.24 6.03
N SER A 173 -13.23 -10.07 6.79
CA SER A 173 -13.25 -9.77 8.21
C SER A 173 -12.21 -8.70 8.51
N VAL A 174 -12.65 -7.55 8.99
CA VAL A 174 -11.75 -6.46 9.37
C VAL A 174 -10.78 -6.92 10.45
N ILE A 175 -11.28 -7.64 11.47
CA ILE A 175 -10.46 -8.16 12.57
C ILE A 175 -9.44 -9.18 12.06
N GLY A 176 -9.90 -10.16 11.27
CA GLY A 176 -9.01 -11.18 10.69
C GLY A 176 -7.95 -10.58 9.77
N ALA A 177 -8.32 -9.63 8.94
CA ALA A 177 -7.40 -8.93 8.04
C ALA A 177 -6.37 -8.09 8.80
N SER A 178 -6.81 -7.36 9.83
CA SER A 178 -5.91 -6.58 10.69
C SER A 178 -4.92 -7.48 11.40
N ALA A 179 -5.39 -8.59 12.00
CA ALA A 179 -4.52 -9.55 12.68
C ALA A 179 -3.49 -10.16 11.71
N ALA A 180 -3.94 -10.62 10.54
CA ALA A 180 -3.04 -11.18 9.53
C ALA A 180 -2.01 -10.15 9.04
N ALA A 181 -2.43 -8.92 8.75
CA ALA A 181 -1.53 -7.86 8.30
C ALA A 181 -0.51 -7.49 9.40
N VAL A 182 -0.94 -7.37 10.66
CA VAL A 182 -0.04 -7.10 11.80
C VAL A 182 1.00 -8.22 11.94
N VAL A 183 0.57 -9.48 11.88
CA VAL A 183 1.50 -10.62 11.98
C VAL A 183 2.50 -10.62 10.82
N LEU A 184 2.02 -10.50 9.58
CA LEU A 184 2.88 -10.60 8.40
C LEU A 184 3.80 -9.41 8.20
N VAL A 185 3.35 -8.19 8.56
CA VAL A 185 4.06 -6.94 8.27
C VAL A 185 4.85 -6.46 9.49
N ILE A 186 4.25 -6.47 10.68
CA ILE A 186 4.83 -5.86 11.87
C ILE A 186 5.58 -6.88 12.73
N LEU A 187 4.98 -8.05 12.97
CA LEU A 187 5.58 -9.05 13.86
C LEU A 187 6.59 -9.98 13.16
N ALA A 188 6.54 -10.07 11.83
CA ALA A 188 7.42 -10.96 11.09
C ALA A 188 8.93 -10.74 11.38
N PRO A 189 9.45 -9.51 11.47
CA PRO A 189 10.86 -9.29 11.83
C PRO A 189 11.21 -9.80 13.24
N GLN A 190 10.31 -9.68 14.20
CA GLN A 190 10.52 -10.17 15.58
C GLN A 190 10.46 -11.70 15.65
N LEU A 191 9.69 -12.33 14.78
CA LEU A 191 9.61 -13.78 14.68
C LEU A 191 10.82 -14.41 13.96
N ALA A 192 11.67 -13.60 13.33
CA ALA A 192 12.85 -14.09 12.60
C ALA A 192 13.79 -14.90 13.48
N VAL A 193 13.91 -14.56 14.76
CA VAL A 193 14.74 -15.29 15.73
C VAL A 193 14.27 -16.74 15.86
N PHE A 194 12.98 -17.01 15.79
CA PHE A 194 12.40 -18.34 15.94
C PHE A 194 12.31 -19.12 14.61
N LEU A 195 12.13 -18.39 13.50
CA LEU A 195 11.91 -18.98 12.19
C LEU A 195 13.21 -19.19 11.39
N GLY A 196 14.32 -18.60 11.85
CA GLY A 196 15.60 -18.69 11.18
C GLY A 196 15.51 -18.27 9.69
N ASN A 197 16.08 -19.07 8.80
CA ASN A 197 16.12 -18.78 7.37
C ASN A 197 14.71 -18.69 6.69
N ALA A 198 13.69 -19.28 7.27
CA ALA A 198 12.34 -19.21 6.71
C ALA A 198 11.73 -17.79 6.86
N ALA A 199 12.19 -17.01 7.85
CA ALA A 199 11.70 -15.65 8.08
C ALA A 199 11.89 -14.73 6.88
N ARG A 200 12.95 -14.89 6.09
CA ARG A 200 13.24 -14.06 4.91
C ARG A 200 12.11 -14.07 3.86
N TRP A 201 11.26 -15.08 3.88
CA TRP A 201 10.11 -15.20 2.99
C TRP A 201 8.87 -14.50 3.51
N LEU A 202 8.90 -13.96 4.73
CA LEU A 202 7.82 -13.15 5.28
C LEU A 202 7.95 -11.70 4.80
N PRO A 203 6.86 -11.03 4.44
CA PRO A 203 6.92 -9.69 3.83
C PRO A 203 7.54 -8.64 4.76
N GLY A 204 7.28 -8.70 6.06
CA GLY A 204 7.87 -7.77 7.02
C GLY A 204 9.38 -7.94 7.19
N GLN A 205 9.88 -9.19 7.20
CA GLN A 205 11.33 -9.44 7.25
C GLN A 205 12.00 -9.09 5.91
N ALA A 206 11.37 -9.42 4.79
CA ALA A 206 11.85 -8.99 3.48
C ALA A 206 11.97 -7.46 3.39
N ALA A 207 11.03 -6.72 3.99
CA ALA A 207 11.10 -5.27 4.04
C ALA A 207 12.29 -4.74 4.85
N GLN A 208 12.66 -5.38 5.95
CA GLN A 208 13.87 -5.00 6.69
C GLN A 208 15.14 -5.16 5.82
N ILE A 209 15.23 -6.26 5.09
CA ILE A 209 16.34 -6.49 4.14
C ILE A 209 16.27 -5.49 2.98
N TRP A 210 15.07 -5.23 2.44
CA TRP A 210 14.84 -4.28 1.35
C TRP A 210 15.26 -2.86 1.70
N LEU A 211 15.07 -2.44 2.97
CA LEU A 211 15.33 -1.09 3.45
C LEU A 211 16.73 -0.93 4.06
N ALA A 212 17.44 -2.02 4.35
CA ALA A 212 18.76 -1.95 4.94
C ALA A 212 19.76 -1.23 4.02
N ALA A 213 20.54 -0.34 4.60
CA ALA A 213 21.50 0.49 3.88
C ALA A 213 22.67 -0.33 3.30
N ASP A 214 23.05 -1.39 3.99
CA ASP A 214 24.19 -2.28 3.70
C ASP A 214 23.82 -3.55 2.91
N ALA A 215 22.53 -3.71 2.55
CA ALA A 215 22.06 -4.89 1.84
C ALA A 215 22.71 -5.04 0.45
N SER A 216 23.11 -6.26 0.15
CA SER A 216 23.64 -6.58 -1.18
C SER A 216 22.56 -6.45 -2.27
N ARG A 217 22.95 -6.25 -3.54
CA ARG A 217 21.98 -6.19 -4.65
C ARG A 217 21.15 -7.46 -4.76
N ALA A 218 21.75 -8.62 -4.49
CA ALA A 218 21.04 -9.90 -4.53
C ALA A 218 19.97 -9.98 -3.43
N ASP A 219 20.29 -9.53 -2.22
CA ASP A 219 19.35 -9.51 -1.09
C ASP A 219 18.20 -8.53 -1.35
N VAL A 220 18.49 -7.33 -1.84
CA VAL A 220 17.49 -6.34 -2.24
C VAL A 220 16.56 -6.91 -3.31
N THR A 221 17.10 -7.57 -4.34
CA THR A 221 16.29 -8.16 -5.41
C THR A 221 15.37 -9.27 -4.88
N SER A 222 15.93 -10.20 -4.08
CA SER A 222 15.14 -11.30 -3.49
C SER A 222 14.05 -10.80 -2.54
N ALA A 223 14.36 -9.79 -1.73
CA ALA A 223 13.41 -9.15 -0.84
C ALA A 223 12.28 -8.44 -1.61
N GLY A 224 12.63 -7.69 -2.66
CA GLY A 224 11.65 -7.05 -3.53
C GLY A 224 10.71 -8.04 -4.22
N LEU A 225 11.24 -9.17 -4.71
CA LEU A 225 10.42 -10.23 -5.29
C LEU A 225 9.50 -10.88 -4.24
N THR A 226 9.96 -11.06 -3.02
CA THR A 226 9.13 -11.58 -1.91
C THR A 226 7.98 -10.62 -1.59
N ILE A 227 8.25 -9.31 -1.46
CA ILE A 227 7.24 -8.29 -1.23
C ILE A 227 6.20 -8.28 -2.35
N LEU A 228 6.66 -8.31 -3.61
CA LEU A 228 5.79 -8.33 -4.78
C LEU A 228 4.92 -9.59 -4.81
N ALA A 229 5.49 -10.77 -4.54
CA ALA A 229 4.77 -12.03 -4.52
C ALA A 229 3.64 -12.04 -3.47
N TRP A 230 3.91 -11.59 -2.25
CA TRP A 230 2.90 -11.49 -1.20
C TRP A 230 1.79 -10.49 -1.54
N THR A 231 2.17 -9.32 -2.06
CA THR A 231 1.21 -8.29 -2.47
C THR A 231 0.32 -8.81 -3.60
N ALA A 232 0.92 -9.44 -4.62
CA ALA A 232 0.17 -10.03 -5.73
C ALA A 232 -0.74 -11.17 -5.26
N ALA A 233 -0.25 -12.07 -4.41
CA ALA A 233 -1.03 -13.18 -3.88
C ALA A 233 -2.25 -12.69 -3.09
N ALA A 234 -2.08 -11.69 -2.23
CA ALA A 234 -3.18 -11.10 -1.47
C ALA A 234 -4.22 -10.44 -2.37
N GLN A 235 -3.79 -9.69 -3.40
CA GLN A 235 -4.69 -9.06 -4.36
C GLN A 235 -5.45 -10.10 -5.20
N VAL A 236 -4.76 -11.14 -5.69
CA VAL A 236 -5.39 -12.24 -6.44
C VAL A 236 -6.41 -12.96 -5.57
N ALA A 237 -6.07 -13.30 -4.31
CA ALA A 237 -6.99 -13.91 -3.38
C ALA A 237 -8.25 -13.06 -3.14
N GLY A 238 -8.09 -11.74 -2.99
CA GLY A 238 -9.20 -10.80 -2.87
C GLY A 238 -10.09 -10.78 -4.10
N ILE A 239 -9.50 -10.74 -5.30
CA ILE A 239 -10.24 -10.74 -6.59
C ILE A 239 -10.99 -12.07 -6.78
N VAL A 240 -10.33 -13.21 -6.53
CA VAL A 240 -10.96 -14.54 -6.65
C VAL A 240 -12.17 -14.64 -5.73
N ARG A 241 -12.06 -14.19 -4.49
CA ARG A 241 -13.18 -14.15 -3.54
C ARG A 241 -14.32 -13.23 -4.01
N LEU A 242 -14.01 -12.12 -4.65
CA LEU A 242 -15.01 -11.21 -5.22
C LEU A 242 -15.80 -11.90 -6.35
N VAL A 243 -15.13 -12.68 -7.19
CA VAL A 243 -15.75 -13.39 -8.32
C VAL A 243 -16.58 -14.59 -7.86
N GLN A 244 -16.11 -15.34 -6.84
CA GLN A 244 -16.76 -16.55 -6.35
C GLN A 244 -17.96 -16.30 -5.42
N ALA A 245 -18.22 -15.06 -5.03
CA ALA A 245 -19.27 -14.74 -4.05
C ALA A 245 -20.72 -14.96 -4.53
N ASP A 246 -20.92 -15.43 -5.75
CA ASP A 246 -22.22 -15.57 -6.40
C ASP A 246 -22.53 -17.01 -6.93
N GLY A 247 -21.77 -18.00 -6.49
CA GLY A 247 -22.13 -19.42 -6.66
C GLY A 247 -22.65 -20.00 -5.37
#